data_d560b2904b9272fda1655057c7c0f007
#
_entry.id   d560b2904b9272fda1655057c7c0f007
#
_cell.length_a   1.000
_cell.length_b   1.000
_cell.length_c   1.000
_cell.angle_alpha   90.00
_cell.angle_beta   90.00
_cell.angle_gamma   90.00
#
_symmetry.space_group_name_H-M   'P 1'
#
loop_
_entity.id
_entity.type
_entity.pdbx_description
1 polymer ?
#
loop_
_entity_poly.entity_id
_entity_poly.type
_entity_poly.pdbx_seq_one_letter_code
_entity_poly.pdbx_strand_id
1 'polypeptide(L)'
;MPEISSFYGIVIYMYMSEHNPPHFHVKYQGYEATITIQDGVVTGSLPRRALRLVYEWLDQHQEELMANWERLGKSEAPMKINPLQ
;
A
#
# COMPACT_ATOMS: atom_id res chain seq x y z
N MET A 1 -2.25 12.58 5.30
CA MET A 1 -1.82 11.19 5.05
C MET A 1 -2.93 10.45 4.34
N PRO A 2 -2.82 10.25 3.04
CA PRO A 2 -3.95 9.68 2.31
C PRO A 2 -4.06 8.18 2.48
N GLU A 3 -5.13 7.77 3.14
CA GLU A 3 -5.52 6.38 3.19
C GLU A 3 -6.13 6.03 1.85
N ILE A 4 -5.66 4.95 1.21
CA ILE A 4 -6.16 4.56 -0.10
C ILE A 4 -7.02 3.31 -0.06
N SER A 5 -6.91 2.51 1.00
CA SER A 5 -7.79 1.35 1.19
C SER A 5 -7.72 0.88 2.64
N SER A 6 -8.71 0.09 3.04
CA SER A 6 -8.76 -0.47 4.40
C SER A 6 -9.59 -1.74 4.36
N PHE A 7 -9.07 -2.83 4.94
CA PHE A 7 -9.78 -4.12 4.95
C PHE A 7 -9.22 -4.99 6.08
N TYR A 8 -10.11 -5.67 6.77
CA TYR A 8 -9.77 -6.61 7.86
C TYR A 8 -8.84 -6.03 8.91
N GLY A 9 -9.03 -4.73 9.25
CA GLY A 9 -8.20 -4.04 10.24
C GLY A 9 -6.86 -3.56 9.71
N ILE A 10 -6.59 -3.76 8.43
CA ILE A 10 -5.38 -3.31 7.76
C ILE A 10 -5.67 -1.98 7.07
N VAL A 11 -4.79 -1.00 7.25
CA VAL A 11 -4.91 0.31 6.59
C VAL A 11 -3.76 0.47 5.61
N ILE A 12 -4.10 0.82 4.36
CA ILE A 12 -3.11 1.07 3.31
C ILE A 12 -3.09 2.57 3.02
N TYR A 13 -1.90 3.15 2.99
CA TYR A 13 -1.78 4.57 2.69
C TYR A 13 -0.49 4.86 1.93
N MET A 14 -0.46 6.01 1.26
CA MET A 14 0.68 6.45 0.47
C MET A 14 0.92 7.93 0.74
N TYR A 15 2.19 8.35 0.67
CA TYR A 15 2.58 9.74 0.87
C TYR A 15 3.04 10.35 -0.45
N MET A 16 2.98 11.69 -0.53
CA MET A 16 3.55 12.43 -1.65
C MET A 16 5.06 12.47 -1.56
N SER A 17 5.71 12.54 -2.72
CA SER A 17 7.15 12.82 -2.83
C SER A 17 8.06 11.83 -2.13
N GLU A 18 7.69 10.56 -2.12
CA GLU A 18 8.55 9.54 -1.55
C GLU A 18 9.58 9.04 -2.58
N HIS A 19 10.66 8.47 -2.09
CA HIS A 19 11.76 7.98 -2.92
C HIS A 19 11.45 6.61 -3.52
N ASN A 20 12.02 6.36 -4.70
CA ASN A 20 11.95 5.02 -5.31
C ASN A 20 12.64 3.98 -4.42
N PRO A 21 12.23 2.71 -4.51
CA PRO A 21 11.26 2.15 -5.47
C PRO A 21 9.83 2.48 -5.09
N PRO A 22 8.89 2.39 -6.04
CA PRO A 22 7.46 2.60 -5.73
C PRO A 22 6.99 1.64 -4.64
N HIS A 23 6.33 2.19 -3.63
CA HIS A 23 5.90 1.41 -2.47
C HIS A 23 4.67 2.03 -1.82
N PHE A 24 4.03 1.26 -0.94
CA PHE A 24 2.93 1.76 -0.12
C PHE A 24 3.17 1.37 1.33
N HIS A 25 2.46 2.03 2.22
CA HIS A 25 2.58 1.83 3.66
C HIS A 25 1.40 1.04 4.18
N VAL A 26 1.65 0.22 5.20
CA VAL A 26 0.66 -0.64 5.83
C VAL A 26 0.71 -0.45 7.33
N LYS A 27 -0.46 -0.29 7.96
CA LYS A 27 -0.61 -0.31 9.41
C LYS A 27 -1.58 -1.40 9.82
N TYR A 28 -1.23 -2.14 10.87
CA TYR A 28 -2.08 -3.20 11.40
C TYR A 28 -1.74 -3.43 12.87
N GLN A 29 -2.69 -3.12 13.76
CA GLN A 29 -2.56 -3.41 15.19
C GLN A 29 -1.20 -3.03 15.79
N GLY A 30 -0.74 -1.81 15.52
CA GLY A 30 0.54 -1.34 16.03
C GLY A 30 1.75 -1.74 15.18
N TYR A 31 1.58 -2.62 14.22
CA TYR A 31 2.65 -2.94 13.26
C TYR A 31 2.63 -1.95 12.10
N GLU A 32 3.81 -1.65 11.59
CA GLU A 32 3.94 -0.80 10.40
C GLU A 32 4.97 -1.41 9.47
N ALA A 33 4.71 -1.31 8.17
CA ALA A 33 5.62 -1.81 7.16
C ALA A 33 5.44 -1.02 5.86
N THR A 34 6.45 -1.09 5.00
CA THR A 34 6.32 -0.66 3.61
C THR A 34 6.50 -1.86 2.72
N ILE A 35 5.79 -1.87 1.59
CA ILE A 35 5.85 -2.98 0.65
C ILE A 35 6.01 -2.39 -0.74
N THR A 36 7.01 -2.88 -1.50
CA THR A 36 7.20 -2.39 -2.86
C THR A 36 6.10 -2.91 -3.77
N ILE A 37 5.65 -2.07 -4.69
CA ILE A 37 4.49 -2.39 -5.54
C ILE A 37 4.83 -3.49 -6.53
N GLN A 38 6.00 -3.42 -7.15
CA GLN A 38 6.37 -4.36 -8.21
C GLN A 38 6.84 -5.71 -7.69
N ASP A 39 7.66 -5.69 -6.64
CA ASP A 39 8.32 -6.92 -6.17
C ASP A 39 7.78 -7.45 -4.85
N GLY A 40 6.97 -6.66 -4.14
CA GLY A 40 6.41 -7.11 -2.87
C GLY A 40 7.44 -7.22 -1.75
N VAL A 41 8.53 -6.46 -1.82
CA VAL A 41 9.56 -6.50 -0.77
C VAL A 41 9.07 -5.74 0.46
N VAL A 42 9.10 -6.40 1.60
CA VAL A 42 8.61 -5.84 2.88
C VAL A 42 9.78 -5.25 3.65
N THR A 43 9.59 -4.01 4.12
CA THR A 43 10.48 -3.38 5.08
C THR A 43 9.64 -3.04 6.31
N GLY A 44 10.07 -3.45 7.47
CA GLY A 44 9.28 -3.35 8.69
C GLY A 44 8.72 -4.72 9.04
N SER A 45 7.60 -4.75 9.76
CA SER A 45 7.08 -6.01 10.27
C SER A 45 5.56 -6.05 10.24
N LEU A 46 5.02 -7.19 9.80
CA LEU A 46 3.59 -7.48 9.85
C LEU A 46 3.43 -8.95 10.23
N PRO A 47 2.38 -9.30 11.00
CA PRO A 47 2.09 -10.71 11.23
C PRO A 47 1.83 -11.44 9.92
N ARG A 48 2.13 -12.73 9.90
CA ARG A 48 2.00 -13.55 8.68
C ARG A 48 0.61 -13.44 8.05
N ARG A 49 -0.44 -13.47 8.87
CA ARG A 49 -1.81 -13.39 8.36
C ARG A 49 -2.08 -12.05 7.65
N ALA A 50 -1.67 -10.94 8.28
CA ALA A 50 -1.86 -9.63 7.69
C ALA A 50 -1.07 -9.52 6.38
N LEU A 51 0.17 -10.01 6.38
CA LEU A 51 1.01 -9.97 5.20
C LEU A 51 0.40 -10.75 4.04
N ARG A 52 -0.18 -11.92 4.33
CA ARG A 52 -0.85 -12.72 3.30
C ARG A 52 -2.02 -11.97 2.66
N LEU A 53 -2.83 -11.32 3.50
CA LEU A 53 -3.97 -10.55 3.02
C LEU A 53 -3.52 -9.36 2.16
N VAL A 54 -2.46 -8.68 2.58
CA VAL A 54 -1.93 -7.56 1.81
C VAL A 54 -1.38 -8.02 0.47
N TYR A 55 -0.67 -9.13 0.42
CA TYR A 55 -0.17 -9.67 -0.85
C TYR A 55 -1.30 -10.05 -1.79
N GLU A 56 -2.36 -10.66 -1.27
CA GLU A 56 -3.52 -11.01 -2.08
C GLU A 56 -4.16 -9.74 -2.69
N TRP A 57 -4.28 -8.70 -1.88
CA TRP A 57 -4.80 -7.42 -2.34
C TRP A 57 -3.86 -6.75 -3.36
N LEU A 58 -2.57 -6.77 -3.09
CA LEU A 58 -1.55 -6.21 -3.99
C LEU A 58 -1.63 -6.85 -5.38
N ASP A 59 -1.77 -8.17 -5.43
CA ASP A 59 -1.83 -8.88 -6.69
C ASP A 59 -3.04 -8.45 -7.53
N GLN A 60 -4.12 -8.07 -6.88
CA GLN A 60 -5.34 -7.62 -7.58
C GLN A 60 -5.27 -6.17 -8.03
N HIS A 61 -4.44 -5.34 -7.39
CA HIS A 61 -4.49 -3.89 -7.55
C HIS A 61 -3.14 -3.25 -7.90
N GLN A 62 -2.24 -4.03 -8.44
CA GLN A 62 -0.88 -3.56 -8.71
C GLN A 62 -0.86 -2.36 -9.65
N GLU A 63 -1.67 -2.39 -10.70
CA GLU A 63 -1.72 -1.29 -11.67
C GLU A 63 -2.30 -0.02 -11.04
N GLU A 64 -3.33 -0.16 -10.22
CA GLU A 64 -3.94 0.98 -9.53
C GLU A 64 -2.94 1.63 -8.56
N LEU A 65 -2.15 0.80 -7.86
CA LEU A 65 -1.13 1.29 -6.95
C LEU A 65 -0.04 2.06 -7.70
N MET A 66 0.40 1.55 -8.84
CA MET A 66 1.38 2.25 -9.66
C MET A 66 0.84 3.58 -10.17
N ALA A 67 -0.44 3.60 -10.59
CA ALA A 67 -1.07 4.84 -11.02
C ALA A 67 -1.10 5.87 -9.88
N ASN A 68 -1.40 5.43 -8.66
CA ASN A 68 -1.37 6.32 -7.49
C ASN A 68 0.04 6.84 -7.22
N TRP A 69 1.04 5.98 -7.34
CA TRP A 69 2.43 6.39 -7.19
C TRP A 69 2.78 7.53 -8.15
N GLU A 70 2.37 7.40 -9.40
CA GLU A 70 2.61 8.43 -10.41
C GLU A 70 1.86 9.72 -10.12
N ARG A 71 0.60 9.62 -9.68
CA ARG A 71 -0.18 10.80 -9.28
C ARG A 71 0.51 11.56 -8.16
N LEU A 72 0.94 10.84 -7.14
CA LEU A 72 1.61 11.45 -6.00
C LEU A 72 2.94 12.09 -6.40
N GLY A 73 3.64 11.52 -7.36
CA GLY A 73 4.86 12.11 -7.90
C GLY A 73 4.62 13.42 -8.63
N LYS A 74 3.40 13.64 -9.10
CA LYS A 74 2.98 14.89 -9.75
C LYS A 74 2.19 15.80 -8.82
N SER A 75 2.21 15.53 -7.54
CA SER A 75 1.47 16.27 -6.53
C SER A 75 -0.05 16.22 -6.74
N GLU A 76 -0.54 15.16 -7.36
CA GLU A 76 -1.97 14.92 -7.54
C GLU A 76 -2.47 13.99 -6.43
N ALA A 77 -3.76 14.09 -6.11
CA ALA A 77 -4.36 13.26 -5.08
C ALA A 77 -4.44 11.80 -5.56
N PRO A 78 -4.16 10.83 -4.67
CA PRO A 78 -4.33 9.42 -5.02
C PRO A 78 -5.81 9.06 -5.06
N MET A 79 -6.14 8.01 -5.79
CA MET A 79 -7.51 7.49 -5.84
C MET A 79 -7.67 6.36 -4.84
N LYS A 80 -8.86 6.24 -4.27
CA LYS A 80 -9.19 5.09 -3.42
C LYS A 80 -9.19 3.83 -4.26
N ILE A 81 -8.75 2.74 -3.64
CA ILE A 81 -8.71 1.42 -4.27
C ILE A 81 -9.64 0.50 -3.49
N ASN A 82 -10.37 -0.34 -4.19
CA ASN A 82 -11.30 -1.26 -3.55
C ASN A 82 -10.59 -2.16 -2.54
N PRO A 83 -11.21 -2.42 -1.40
CA PRO A 83 -10.61 -3.32 -0.40
C PRO A 83 -10.65 -4.77 -0.85
N LEU A 84 -9.88 -5.58 -0.18
CA LEU A 84 -9.94 -7.04 -0.35
C LEU A 84 -11.29 -7.54 0.16
N GLN A 85 -11.95 -8.36 -0.62
CA GLN A 85 -13.28 -8.89 -0.30
C GLN A 85 -13.22 -10.11 0.64
#